data_0f9c90b1c23f40154b381f84100e2140
#
_entry.id   0f9c90b1c23f40154b381f84100e2140
#
_cell.length_a   1.000
_cell.length_b   1.000
_cell.length_c   1.000
_cell.angle_alpha   90.00
_cell.angle_beta   90.00
_cell.angle_gamma   90.00
#
_symmetry.space_group_name_H-M   'P 1'
#
loop_
_entity.id
_entity.type
_entity.pdbx_description
1 polymer ?
#
loop_
_entity_poly.entity_id
_entity_poly.type
_entity_poly.pdbx_seq_one_letter_code
_entity_poly.pdbx_strand_id
1 'polypeptide(L)'
;MRILVITGSPHRKGTSALLADEFIRGAKEAGHEVSRFDAAFENVHPCIGCNKCEYGKNPCVFQDAMNKLNPMLLDSDVIVFATPIYYWNFPAQLKAVIDRFQVTVFSMHGKKAVLLATAASKESWVKDALDMEFDNMLKFIGWEDAGRIYALGCSVREEIENTNYPEQAYELGKSLK
;
A
#
# COMPACT_ATOMS: atom_id res chain seq x y z
N MET A 1 4.51 8.69 -14.85
CA MET A 1 3.32 8.02 -14.26
C MET A 1 2.86 8.76 -13.02
N ARG A 2 1.60 8.61 -12.64
CA ARG A 2 1.04 9.03 -11.35
C ARG A 2 1.06 7.85 -10.40
N ILE A 3 1.71 8.00 -9.27
CA ILE A 3 1.93 6.96 -8.27
C ILE A 3 1.23 7.36 -6.97
N LEU A 4 0.42 6.46 -6.42
CA LEU A 4 -0.19 6.62 -5.11
C LEU A 4 0.47 5.68 -4.11
N VAL A 5 1.09 6.22 -3.07
CA VAL A 5 1.65 5.46 -1.95
C VAL A 5 0.68 5.47 -0.79
N ILE A 6 0.18 4.30 -0.40
CA ILE A 6 -0.72 4.12 0.75
C ILE A 6 0.08 3.47 1.88
N THR A 7 0.21 4.18 3.01
CA THR A 7 0.95 3.65 4.17
C THR A 7 -0.01 3.09 5.23
N GLY A 8 0.37 1.95 5.83
CA GLY A 8 -0.45 1.28 6.84
C GLY A 8 0.04 1.46 8.28
N SER A 9 1.25 1.99 8.48
CA SER A 9 1.86 2.08 9.81
C SER A 9 1.32 3.23 10.64
N PRO A 10 1.02 3.02 11.95
CA PRO A 10 0.73 4.11 12.89
C PRO A 10 2.01 4.86 13.34
N HIS A 11 3.18 4.45 12.89
CA HIS A 11 4.47 5.09 13.21
C HIS A 11 4.95 5.93 12.03
N ARG A 12 4.82 7.28 12.11
CA ARG A 12 5.22 8.21 11.04
C ARG A 12 6.69 8.11 10.63
N LYS A 13 7.56 7.67 11.53
CA LYS A 13 9.01 7.50 11.32
C LYS A 13 9.45 6.04 11.51
N GLY A 14 8.52 5.08 11.33
CA GLY A 14 8.80 3.67 11.47
C GLY A 14 9.56 3.07 10.28
N THR A 15 9.76 1.76 10.32
CA THR A 15 10.49 0.97 9.31
C THR A 15 9.83 1.05 7.94
N SER A 16 8.52 0.79 7.84
CA SER A 16 7.80 0.86 6.58
C SER A 16 7.66 2.29 6.03
N ALA A 17 7.66 3.31 6.93
CA ALA A 17 7.69 4.69 6.50
C ALA A 17 9.01 5.04 5.79
N LEU A 18 10.16 4.50 6.26
CA LEU A 18 11.45 4.67 5.58
C LEU A 18 11.43 4.07 4.18
N LEU A 19 10.91 2.84 4.01
CA LEU A 19 10.78 2.24 2.67
C LEU A 19 9.91 3.09 1.75
N ALA A 20 8.78 3.61 2.27
CA ALA A 20 7.92 4.52 1.51
C ALA A 20 8.64 5.79 1.09
N ASP A 21 9.39 6.42 2.01
CA ASP A 21 10.12 7.67 1.76
C ASP A 21 11.20 7.47 0.70
N GLU A 22 11.97 6.38 0.77
CA GLU A 22 13.02 6.06 -0.21
C GLU A 22 12.44 5.69 -1.58
N PHE A 23 11.37 4.89 -1.62
CA PHE A 23 10.66 4.63 -2.87
C PHE A 23 10.14 5.93 -3.52
N ILE A 24 9.53 6.82 -2.74
CA ILE A 24 9.04 8.12 -3.22
C ILE A 24 10.20 8.96 -3.76
N ARG A 25 11.35 8.95 -3.09
CA ARG A 25 12.56 9.66 -3.53
C ARG A 25 13.01 9.17 -4.91
N GLY A 26 13.15 7.84 -5.08
CA GLY A 26 13.52 7.23 -6.37
C GLY A 26 12.52 7.52 -7.48
N ALA A 27 11.22 7.36 -7.20
CA ALA A 27 10.15 7.61 -8.16
C ALA A 27 10.11 9.07 -8.63
N LYS A 28 10.28 10.03 -7.70
CA LYS A 28 10.34 11.46 -8.06
C LYS A 28 11.59 11.79 -8.88
N GLU A 29 12.73 11.20 -8.58
CA GLU A 29 13.96 11.38 -9.36
C GLU A 29 13.81 10.86 -10.80
N ALA A 30 13.03 9.79 -11.00
CA ALA A 30 12.65 9.28 -12.31
C ALA A 30 11.58 10.12 -13.03
N GLY A 31 11.13 11.24 -12.43
CA GLY A 31 10.16 12.16 -13.02
C GLY A 31 8.69 11.74 -12.85
N HIS A 32 8.39 10.86 -11.90
CA HIS A 32 7.01 10.46 -11.61
C HIS A 32 6.32 11.47 -10.67
N GLU A 33 5.03 11.65 -10.86
CA GLU A 33 4.18 12.38 -9.92
C GLU A 33 3.75 11.43 -8.79
N VAL A 34 4.09 11.76 -7.54
CA VAL A 34 3.82 10.89 -6.39
C VAL A 34 2.94 11.59 -5.38
N SER A 35 1.83 10.95 -5.04
CA SER A 35 0.94 11.30 -3.94
C SER A 35 1.03 10.25 -2.82
N ARG A 36 0.68 10.66 -1.59
CA ARG A 36 0.74 9.80 -0.41
C ARG A 36 -0.55 9.89 0.41
N PHE A 37 -1.01 8.75 0.91
CA PHE A 37 -2.13 8.62 1.82
C PHE A 37 -1.73 7.77 3.02
N ASP A 38 -1.73 8.35 4.20
CA ASP A 38 -1.32 7.68 5.45
C ASP A 38 -2.56 7.13 6.18
N ALA A 39 -2.96 5.90 5.85
CA ALA A 39 -4.21 5.29 6.32
C ALA A 39 -4.40 5.29 7.85
N ALA A 40 -3.31 5.14 8.60
CA ALA A 40 -3.37 5.13 10.07
C ALA A 40 -3.67 6.50 10.70
N PHE A 41 -3.62 7.57 9.93
CA PHE A 41 -3.85 8.95 10.39
C PHE A 41 -5.08 9.60 9.77
N GLU A 42 -5.79 8.84 8.97
CA GLU A 42 -7.01 9.28 8.31
C GLU A 42 -8.23 8.57 8.93
N ASN A 43 -9.35 9.25 8.99
CA ASN A 43 -10.58 8.63 9.49
C ASN A 43 -11.22 7.81 8.35
N VAL A 44 -10.99 6.50 8.36
CA VAL A 44 -11.59 5.54 7.44
C VAL A 44 -12.42 4.53 8.23
N HIS A 45 -13.73 4.56 8.04
CA HIS A 45 -14.63 3.58 8.64
C HIS A 45 -14.49 2.22 7.92
N PRO A 46 -14.33 1.10 8.65
CA PRO A 46 -14.31 -0.23 8.05
C PRO A 46 -15.58 -0.52 7.23
N CYS A 47 -15.45 -1.31 6.16
CA CYS A 47 -16.60 -1.74 5.37
C CYS A 47 -17.55 -2.60 6.23
N ILE A 48 -18.85 -2.29 6.19
CA ILE A 48 -19.88 -3.05 6.91
C ILE A 48 -20.63 -4.05 6.01
N GLY A 49 -20.20 -4.23 4.76
CA GLY A 49 -20.81 -5.18 3.84
C GLY A 49 -22.26 -4.88 3.45
N CYS A 50 -22.71 -3.63 3.55
CA CYS A 50 -24.11 -3.26 3.30
C CYS A 50 -24.54 -3.30 1.82
N ASN A 51 -23.61 -3.48 0.89
CA ASN A 51 -23.77 -3.55 -0.56
C ASN A 51 -24.45 -2.33 -1.23
N LYS A 52 -24.71 -1.23 -0.50
CA LYS A 52 -25.38 -0.04 -1.04
C LYS A 52 -24.56 0.68 -2.12
N CYS A 53 -23.24 0.52 -2.13
CA CYS A 53 -22.39 1.07 -3.19
C CYS A 53 -22.55 0.35 -4.53
N GLU A 54 -23.12 -0.86 -4.55
CA GLU A 54 -23.35 -1.66 -5.77
C GLU A 54 -22.13 -1.70 -6.69
N TYR A 55 -20.94 -1.95 -6.08
CA TYR A 55 -19.66 -2.00 -6.80
C TYR A 55 -19.32 -0.72 -7.59
N GLY A 56 -19.64 0.42 -7.02
CA GLY A 56 -19.32 1.73 -7.59
C GLY A 56 -20.43 2.41 -8.38
N LYS A 57 -21.61 1.79 -8.52
CA LYS A 57 -22.78 2.46 -9.10
C LYS A 57 -23.30 3.60 -8.22
N ASN A 58 -23.13 3.45 -6.89
CA ASN A 58 -23.53 4.44 -5.90
C ASN A 58 -22.34 4.81 -4.99
N PRO A 59 -22.32 6.01 -4.41
CA PRO A 59 -21.34 6.36 -3.39
C PRO A 59 -21.47 5.48 -2.15
N CYS A 60 -20.39 5.34 -1.37
CA CYS A 60 -20.47 4.68 -0.08
C CYS A 60 -21.37 5.43 0.90
N VAL A 61 -21.99 4.68 1.83
CA VAL A 61 -22.78 5.28 2.91
C VAL A 61 -21.96 6.09 3.90
N PHE A 62 -20.66 5.80 4.02
CA PHE A 62 -19.76 6.55 4.86
C PHE A 62 -19.14 7.73 4.10
N GLN A 63 -19.27 8.92 4.70
CA GLN A 63 -18.63 10.13 4.23
C GLN A 63 -17.38 10.36 5.08
N ASP A 64 -16.25 9.82 4.63
CA ASP A 64 -15.00 9.80 5.37
C ASP A 64 -13.79 10.03 4.43
N ALA A 65 -12.57 9.76 4.91
CA ALA A 65 -11.35 10.00 4.14
C ALA A 65 -11.26 9.21 2.82
N MET A 66 -12.10 8.17 2.62
CA MET A 66 -12.19 7.48 1.32
C MET A 66 -12.71 8.40 0.21
N ASN A 67 -13.48 9.45 0.52
CA ASN A 67 -13.89 10.44 -0.47
C ASN A 67 -12.70 11.19 -1.09
N LYS A 68 -11.64 11.40 -0.31
CA LYS A 68 -10.35 11.94 -0.78
C LYS A 68 -9.52 10.88 -1.51
N LEU A 69 -9.50 9.65 -1.01
CA LEU A 69 -8.66 8.58 -1.55
C LEU A 69 -9.18 8.01 -2.86
N ASN A 70 -10.50 7.81 -3.00
CA ASN A 70 -11.06 7.19 -4.20
C ASN A 70 -10.67 7.89 -5.52
N PRO A 71 -10.72 9.24 -5.64
CA PRO A 71 -10.19 9.91 -6.84
C PRO A 71 -8.70 9.64 -7.07
N MET A 72 -7.89 9.63 -5.99
CA MET A 72 -6.45 9.36 -6.10
C MET A 72 -6.18 7.93 -6.61
N LEU A 73 -6.96 6.94 -6.12
CA LEU A 73 -6.89 5.55 -6.60
C LEU A 73 -7.22 5.46 -8.10
N LEU A 74 -8.27 6.13 -8.54
CA LEU A 74 -8.71 6.09 -9.94
C LEU A 74 -7.69 6.76 -10.87
N ASP A 75 -7.12 7.87 -10.44
CA ASP A 75 -6.18 8.68 -11.21
C ASP A 75 -4.77 8.10 -11.31
N SER A 76 -4.38 7.19 -10.41
CA SER A 76 -3.02 6.66 -10.36
C SER A 76 -2.81 5.53 -11.36
N ASP A 77 -1.60 5.45 -11.91
CA ASP A 77 -1.12 4.35 -12.76
C ASP A 77 -0.53 3.21 -11.91
N VAL A 78 0.06 3.56 -10.75
CA VAL A 78 0.70 2.63 -9.82
C VAL A 78 0.19 2.86 -8.40
N ILE A 79 -0.15 1.76 -7.72
CA ILE A 79 -0.54 1.77 -6.29
C ILE A 79 0.56 1.06 -5.49
N VAL A 80 1.08 1.75 -4.49
CA VAL A 80 2.15 1.23 -3.61
C VAL A 80 1.59 1.06 -2.20
N PHE A 81 1.70 -0.14 -1.65
CA PHE A 81 1.37 -0.42 -0.27
C PHE A 81 2.65 -0.46 0.56
N ALA A 82 2.83 0.47 1.49
CA ALA A 82 3.95 0.48 2.44
C ALA A 82 3.44 0.17 3.85
N THR A 83 3.80 -1.01 4.39
CA THR A 83 3.10 -1.56 5.54
C THR A 83 4.00 -2.37 6.48
N PRO A 84 3.80 -2.33 7.80
CA PRO A 84 4.28 -3.40 8.66
C PRO A 84 3.41 -4.65 8.46
N ILE A 85 3.98 -5.82 8.75
CA ILE A 85 3.23 -7.07 8.84
C ILE A 85 2.75 -7.22 10.29
N TYR A 86 1.43 -7.10 10.50
CA TYR A 86 0.82 -7.34 11.80
C TYR A 86 -0.01 -8.62 11.76
N TYR A 87 0.34 -9.59 12.61
CA TYR A 87 -0.29 -10.92 12.60
C TYR A 87 -0.42 -11.48 11.18
N TRP A 88 0.74 -11.47 10.48
CA TRP A 88 0.96 -12.04 9.12
C TRP A 88 0.18 -11.35 8.00
N ASN A 89 -0.42 -10.17 8.26
CA ASN A 89 -1.25 -9.49 7.27
C ASN A 89 -1.11 -7.96 7.33
N PHE A 90 -1.90 -7.26 6.51
CA PHE A 90 -2.04 -5.81 6.58
C PHE A 90 -2.57 -5.38 7.96
N PRO A 91 -2.08 -4.29 8.56
CA PRO A 91 -2.64 -3.75 9.78
C PRO A 91 -4.07 -3.26 9.56
N ALA A 92 -4.87 -3.26 10.63
CA ALA A 92 -6.30 -2.96 10.59
C ALA A 92 -6.64 -1.64 9.86
N GLN A 93 -5.81 -0.61 10.03
CA GLN A 93 -6.00 0.70 9.40
C GLN A 93 -5.90 0.62 7.87
N LEU A 94 -4.91 -0.12 7.36
CA LEU A 94 -4.76 -0.32 5.91
C LEU A 94 -5.81 -1.28 5.39
N LYS A 95 -6.14 -2.32 6.14
CA LYS A 95 -7.19 -3.27 5.76
C LYS A 95 -8.55 -2.59 5.66
N ALA A 96 -8.87 -1.63 6.55
CA ALA A 96 -10.09 -0.84 6.44
C ALA A 96 -10.16 -0.05 5.11
N VAL A 97 -9.03 0.46 4.62
CA VAL A 97 -8.94 1.11 3.30
C VAL A 97 -9.16 0.10 2.17
N ILE A 98 -8.46 -1.05 2.21
CA ILE A 98 -8.54 -2.09 1.17
C ILE A 98 -9.96 -2.63 1.04
N ASP A 99 -10.65 -2.92 2.16
CA ASP A 99 -12.04 -3.39 2.15
C ASP A 99 -13.03 -2.38 1.56
N ARG A 100 -12.64 -1.11 1.50
CA ARG A 100 -13.45 -0.03 0.89
C ARG A 100 -13.16 0.17 -0.60
N PHE A 101 -12.21 -0.56 -1.21
CA PHE A 101 -12.01 -0.58 -2.67
C PHE A 101 -13.24 -1.06 -3.43
N GLN A 102 -14.17 -1.70 -2.76
CA GLN A 102 -15.45 -2.11 -3.33
C GLN A 102 -16.19 -1.01 -4.13
N VAL A 103 -15.99 0.26 -3.75
CA VAL A 103 -16.59 1.42 -4.47
C VAL A 103 -15.92 1.68 -5.82
N THR A 104 -14.65 1.31 -5.98
CA THR A 104 -13.84 1.64 -7.17
C THR A 104 -13.37 0.40 -7.93
N VAL A 105 -13.65 -0.80 -7.41
CA VAL A 105 -13.01 -2.05 -7.85
C VAL A 105 -13.07 -2.29 -9.37
N PHE A 106 -14.21 -2.06 -10.00
CA PHE A 106 -14.36 -2.27 -11.44
C PHE A 106 -13.83 -1.11 -12.31
N SER A 107 -13.40 0.00 -11.68
CA SER A 107 -12.81 1.15 -12.37
C SER A 107 -11.30 1.24 -12.19
N MET A 108 -10.68 0.28 -11.49
CA MET A 108 -9.25 0.29 -11.15
C MET A 108 -8.42 -0.75 -11.93
N HIS A 109 -8.96 -1.36 -12.99
CA HIS A 109 -8.23 -2.37 -13.76
C HIS A 109 -6.98 -1.83 -14.47
N GLY A 110 -6.03 -2.72 -14.74
CA GLY A 110 -4.86 -2.43 -15.60
C GLY A 110 -3.80 -1.54 -14.95
N LYS A 111 -3.84 -1.35 -13.63
CA LYS A 111 -2.80 -0.63 -12.89
C LYS A 111 -1.65 -1.56 -12.51
N LYS A 112 -0.52 -0.96 -12.12
CA LYS A 112 0.59 -1.65 -11.47
C LYS A 112 0.46 -1.53 -9.95
N ALA A 113 0.97 -2.53 -9.22
CA ALA A 113 1.04 -2.46 -7.77
C ALA A 113 2.40 -2.87 -7.23
N VAL A 114 2.81 -2.24 -6.13
CA VAL A 114 4.06 -2.50 -5.41
C VAL A 114 3.76 -2.79 -3.95
N LEU A 115 4.47 -3.74 -3.35
CA LEU A 115 4.37 -4.05 -1.92
C LEU A 115 5.72 -3.81 -1.23
N LEU A 116 5.73 -2.89 -0.27
CA LEU A 116 6.86 -2.60 0.62
C LEU A 116 6.48 -3.01 2.04
N ALA A 117 6.91 -4.17 2.51
CA ALA A 117 6.50 -4.72 3.78
C ALA A 117 7.67 -4.87 4.76
N THR A 118 7.42 -4.64 6.06
CA THR A 118 8.42 -4.79 7.12
C THR A 118 7.92 -5.71 8.22
N ALA A 119 8.79 -6.51 8.82
CA ALA A 119 8.47 -7.37 9.95
C ALA A 119 9.62 -7.42 10.97
N ALA A 120 9.27 -7.54 12.26
CA ALA A 120 10.24 -7.74 13.34
C ALA A 120 10.92 -9.11 13.27
N SER A 121 10.19 -10.14 12.86
CA SER A 121 10.73 -11.49 12.70
C SER A 121 11.65 -11.60 11.47
N LYS A 122 12.69 -12.43 11.60
CA LYS A 122 13.61 -12.80 10.52
C LYS A 122 13.12 -14.02 9.72
N GLU A 123 12.11 -14.72 10.23
CA GLU A 123 11.58 -15.94 9.62
C GLU A 123 10.87 -15.63 8.30
N SER A 124 11.24 -16.34 7.24
CA SER A 124 10.71 -16.08 5.89
C SER A 124 9.20 -16.32 5.76
N TRP A 125 8.66 -17.27 6.52
CA TRP A 125 7.24 -17.62 6.45
C TRP A 125 6.29 -16.52 6.98
N VAL A 126 6.80 -15.54 7.74
CA VAL A 126 5.93 -14.48 8.32
C VAL A 126 5.27 -13.61 7.26
N LYS A 127 5.79 -13.58 6.05
CA LYS A 127 5.23 -12.82 4.92
C LYS A 127 4.21 -13.61 4.09
N ASP A 128 4.14 -14.94 4.23
CA ASP A 128 3.44 -15.81 3.27
C ASP A 128 1.94 -15.51 3.16
N ALA A 129 1.28 -15.23 4.28
CA ALA A 129 -0.14 -14.89 4.27
C ALA A 129 -0.40 -13.52 3.61
N LEU A 130 0.45 -12.52 3.90
CA LEU A 130 0.37 -11.21 3.25
C LEU A 130 0.66 -11.32 1.75
N ASP A 131 1.64 -12.12 1.37
CA ASP A 131 2.03 -12.37 -0.03
C ASP A 131 0.86 -12.98 -0.81
N MET A 132 0.21 -13.98 -0.22
CA MET A 132 -1.00 -14.60 -0.79
C MET A 132 -2.17 -13.63 -0.90
N GLU A 133 -2.41 -12.79 0.12
CA GLU A 133 -3.48 -11.78 0.05
C GLU A 133 -3.20 -10.76 -1.05
N PHE A 134 -1.94 -10.32 -1.18
CA PHE A 134 -1.53 -9.41 -2.24
C PHE A 134 -1.74 -10.03 -3.63
N ASP A 135 -1.30 -11.28 -3.84
CA ASP A 135 -1.51 -12.01 -5.09
C ASP A 135 -3.00 -12.12 -5.48
N ASN A 136 -3.85 -12.49 -4.49
CA ASN A 136 -5.28 -12.58 -4.71
C ASN A 136 -5.91 -11.23 -5.05
N MET A 137 -5.45 -10.16 -4.41
CA MET A 137 -5.89 -8.79 -4.72
C MET A 137 -5.50 -8.38 -6.13
N LEU A 138 -4.25 -8.60 -6.53
CA LEU A 138 -3.77 -8.31 -7.89
C LEU A 138 -4.59 -9.07 -8.93
N LYS A 139 -4.79 -10.37 -8.72
CA LYS A 139 -5.58 -11.22 -9.62
C LYS A 139 -7.04 -10.77 -9.72
N PHE A 140 -7.67 -10.45 -8.59
CA PHE A 140 -9.08 -10.06 -8.55
C PHE A 140 -9.33 -8.70 -9.22
N ILE A 141 -8.46 -7.71 -8.96
CA ILE A 141 -8.62 -6.36 -9.51
C ILE A 141 -8.06 -6.26 -10.94
N GLY A 142 -7.21 -7.20 -11.37
CA GLY A 142 -6.53 -7.16 -12.67
C GLY A 142 -5.36 -6.18 -12.67
N TRP A 143 -4.55 -6.18 -11.60
CA TRP A 143 -3.32 -5.39 -11.49
C TRP A 143 -2.08 -6.21 -11.81
N GLU A 144 -1.04 -5.55 -12.30
CA GLU A 144 0.29 -6.12 -12.55
C GLU A 144 1.18 -5.94 -11.32
N ASP A 145 1.90 -7.01 -10.93
CA ASP A 145 2.95 -6.92 -9.90
C ASP A 145 4.16 -6.17 -10.45
N ALA A 146 4.42 -5.00 -9.89
CA ALA A 146 5.57 -4.15 -10.28
C ALA A 146 6.75 -4.25 -9.31
N GLY A 147 6.66 -5.09 -8.27
CA GLY A 147 7.75 -5.39 -7.35
C GLY A 147 7.35 -5.48 -5.89
N ARG A 148 8.15 -6.25 -5.13
CA ARG A 148 7.92 -6.48 -3.70
C ARG A 148 9.23 -6.39 -2.93
N ILE A 149 9.20 -5.76 -1.76
CA ILE A 149 10.30 -5.74 -0.80
C ILE A 149 9.78 -6.19 0.55
N TYR A 150 10.44 -7.18 1.14
CA TYR A 150 10.15 -7.70 2.48
C TYR A 150 11.36 -7.47 3.38
N ALA A 151 11.35 -6.39 4.14
CA ALA A 151 12.37 -6.08 5.14
C ALA A 151 12.08 -6.85 6.43
N LEU A 152 12.58 -8.07 6.51
CA LEU A 152 12.45 -8.96 7.66
C LEU A 152 13.53 -8.68 8.70
N GLY A 153 13.21 -8.89 9.99
CA GLY A 153 14.12 -8.64 11.11
C GLY A 153 14.33 -7.17 11.43
N CYS A 154 13.35 -6.31 11.09
CA CYS A 154 13.43 -4.87 11.30
C CYS A 154 12.28 -4.37 12.18
N SER A 155 12.49 -4.38 13.51
CA SER A 155 11.51 -3.89 14.50
C SER A 155 11.51 -2.37 14.64
N VAL A 156 12.70 -1.76 14.59
CA VAL A 156 12.92 -0.34 14.79
C VAL A 156 13.67 0.27 13.61
N ARG A 157 13.62 1.60 13.52
CA ARG A 157 14.19 2.32 12.40
C ARG A 157 15.68 2.11 12.24
N GLU A 158 16.42 2.09 13.34
CA GLU A 158 17.88 1.88 13.32
C GLU A 158 18.27 0.52 12.70
N GLU A 159 17.44 -0.50 12.89
CA GLU A 159 17.72 -1.83 12.31
C GLU A 159 17.62 -1.81 10.79
N ILE A 160 16.54 -1.22 10.23
CA ILE A 160 16.36 -1.17 8.78
C ILE A 160 17.34 -0.21 8.10
N GLU A 161 17.73 0.88 8.75
CA GLU A 161 18.76 1.83 8.26
C GLU A 161 20.12 1.17 8.05
N ASN A 162 20.42 0.11 8.80
CA ASN A 162 21.67 -0.67 8.69
C ASN A 162 21.57 -1.84 7.68
N THR A 163 20.55 -1.85 6.84
CA THR A 163 20.35 -2.85 5.78
C THR A 163 20.39 -2.20 4.40
N ASN A 164 20.31 -3.02 3.34
CA ASN A 164 20.17 -2.53 1.97
C ASN A 164 18.70 -2.34 1.52
N TYR A 165 17.71 -2.58 2.40
CA TYR A 165 16.29 -2.45 2.02
C TYR A 165 15.88 -1.02 1.63
N PRO A 166 16.35 0.06 2.31
CA PRO A 166 16.07 1.43 1.88
C PRO A 166 16.57 1.71 0.45
N GLU A 167 17.78 1.26 0.11
CA GLU A 167 18.33 1.41 -1.24
C GLU A 167 17.54 0.59 -2.27
N GLN A 168 17.14 -0.64 -1.93
CA GLN A 168 16.26 -1.42 -2.80
C GLN A 168 14.93 -0.71 -3.07
N ALA A 169 14.34 -0.07 -2.07
CA ALA A 169 13.11 0.69 -2.23
C ALA A 169 13.29 1.91 -3.14
N TYR A 170 14.40 2.63 -2.99
CA TYR A 170 14.77 3.73 -3.87
C TYR A 170 14.93 3.27 -5.33
N GLU A 171 15.73 2.21 -5.56
CA GLU A 171 15.96 1.68 -6.91
C GLU A 171 14.68 1.13 -7.53
N LEU A 172 13.81 0.49 -6.76
CA LEU A 172 12.51 0.03 -7.24
C LEU A 172 11.64 1.22 -7.70
N GLY A 173 11.56 2.29 -6.90
CA GLY A 173 10.83 3.50 -7.27
C GLY A 173 11.38 4.16 -8.53
N LYS A 174 12.71 4.20 -8.67
CA LYS A 174 13.40 4.78 -9.81
C LYS A 174 13.28 3.97 -11.10
N SER A 175 13.13 2.64 -10.98
CA SER A 175 13.07 1.71 -12.12
C SER A 175 11.71 1.61 -12.79
N LEU A 176 10.66 2.13 -12.20
CA LEU A 176 9.29 2.05 -12.74
C LEU A 176 9.20 2.70 -14.13
N LYS A 177 8.50 2.00 -15.06
CA LYS A 177 8.31 2.42 -16.45
C LYS A 177 6.85 2.30 -16.87
#